data_242142babe94720d801c41d2fbf562df
#
_entry.id   242142babe94720d801c41d2fbf562df
#
_cell.length_a   1.000
_cell.length_b   1.000
_cell.length_c   1.000
_cell.angle_alpha   90.00
_cell.angle_beta   90.00
_cell.angle_gamma   90.00
#
_symmetry.space_group_name_H-M   'P 1'
#
loop_
_entity.id
_entity.type
_entity.pdbx_description
1 polymer ?
#
loop_
_entity_poly.entity_id
_entity_poly.type
_entity_poly.pdbx_seq_one_letter_code
_entity_poly.pdbx_strand_id
1 'polypeptide(L)'
;MCIRDRFNTKYQEYQKNQATYSEAVNQLKTKELNDLQNRYQELQQVASQQFQKTQGDLLTPIYDKAQKAVEKVSKDNGFTLVFNVTSDPLAYYNSATVTDVLPLVKKELNLKDKPATEQTTAPAQ
;
A
#
# COMPACT_ATOMS: atom_id res chain seq x y z
N MET A 1 -0.04 20.46 -14.42
CA MET A 1 0.95 21.01 -13.47
C MET A 1 0.48 20.69 -12.07
N CYS A 2 1.21 19.84 -11.31
CA CYS A 2 0.79 19.45 -9.96
C CYS A 2 1.09 20.57 -8.94
N ILE A 3 0.48 20.46 -7.75
CA ILE A 3 0.63 21.50 -6.70
C ILE A 3 2.09 21.65 -6.25
N ARG A 4 2.86 20.56 -6.22
CA ARG A 4 4.29 20.55 -5.91
C ARG A 4 5.10 21.34 -6.94
N ASP A 5 4.82 21.15 -8.24
CA ASP A 5 5.53 21.85 -9.30
C ASP A 5 5.24 23.34 -9.25
N ARG A 6 3.98 23.70 -8.96
CA ARG A 6 3.57 25.10 -8.77
C ARG A 6 4.29 25.73 -7.59
N PHE A 7 4.41 25.03 -6.45
CA PHE A 7 5.16 25.51 -5.30
C PHE A 7 6.64 25.74 -5.67
N ASN A 8 7.29 24.74 -6.28
CA ASN A 8 8.70 24.83 -6.65
C ASN A 8 8.96 26.00 -7.62
N THR A 9 8.11 26.17 -8.64
CA THR A 9 8.24 27.27 -9.59
C THR A 9 8.12 28.63 -8.90
N LYS A 10 7.09 28.81 -8.06
CA LYS A 10 6.88 30.06 -7.33
C LYS A 10 7.96 30.34 -6.29
N TYR A 11 8.47 29.30 -5.64
CA TYR A 11 9.57 29.43 -4.70
C TYR A 11 10.87 29.88 -5.39
N GLN A 12 11.21 29.29 -6.52
CA GLN A 12 12.37 29.69 -7.32
C GLN A 12 12.24 31.14 -7.84
N GLU A 13 11.04 31.51 -8.30
CA GLU A 13 10.74 32.87 -8.74
C GLU A 13 10.90 33.89 -7.60
N TYR A 14 10.39 33.54 -6.42
CA TYR A 14 10.52 34.35 -5.22
C TYR A 14 11.99 34.54 -4.84
N GLN A 15 12.77 33.46 -4.77
CA GLN A 15 14.21 33.55 -4.44
C GLN A 15 14.99 34.45 -5.39
N LYS A 16 14.70 34.39 -6.69
CA LYS A 16 15.41 35.23 -7.69
C LYS A 16 15.08 36.70 -7.55
N ASN A 17 13.86 37.04 -7.16
CA ASN A 17 13.35 38.40 -7.22
C ASN A 17 13.15 39.04 -5.83
N GLN A 18 13.40 38.32 -4.74
CA GLN A 18 13.15 38.76 -3.36
C GLN A 18 13.77 40.14 -3.05
N ALA A 19 15.00 40.38 -3.55
CA ALA A 19 15.71 41.63 -3.32
C ALA A 19 15.09 42.85 -4.04
N THR A 20 14.27 42.59 -5.08
CA THR A 20 13.63 43.65 -5.89
C THR A 20 12.20 43.94 -5.45
N TYR A 21 11.62 43.12 -4.62
CA TYR A 21 10.24 43.26 -4.15
C TYR A 21 10.12 44.27 -3.01
N SER A 22 9.06 45.06 -3.02
CA SER A 22 8.71 45.89 -1.86
C SER A 22 8.31 44.99 -0.67
N GLU A 23 8.35 45.52 0.53
CA GLU A 23 7.97 44.78 1.75
C GLU A 23 6.56 44.16 1.65
N ALA A 24 5.59 44.93 1.17
CA ALA A 24 4.22 44.47 0.97
C ALA A 24 4.14 43.30 -0.04
N VAL A 25 4.91 43.33 -1.12
CA VAL A 25 4.96 42.25 -2.11
C VAL A 25 5.64 41.01 -1.51
N ASN A 26 6.71 41.18 -0.74
CA ASN A 26 7.38 40.07 -0.06
C ASN A 26 6.43 39.38 0.90
N GLN A 27 5.64 40.08 1.71
CA GLN A 27 4.66 39.52 2.61
C GLN A 27 3.58 38.73 1.85
N LEU A 28 3.07 39.30 0.74
CA LEU A 28 2.07 38.60 -0.09
C LEU A 28 2.63 37.30 -0.70
N LYS A 29 3.85 37.36 -1.25
CA LYS A 29 4.50 36.18 -1.83
C LYS A 29 4.80 35.10 -0.80
N THR A 30 5.27 35.48 0.38
CA THR A 30 5.51 34.57 1.49
C THR A 30 4.21 33.88 1.93
N LYS A 31 3.13 34.66 2.04
CA LYS A 31 1.79 34.10 2.37
C LYS A 31 1.33 33.11 1.30
N GLU A 32 1.47 33.45 0.02
CA GLU A 32 1.09 32.57 -1.09
C GLU A 32 1.90 31.25 -1.06
N LEU A 33 3.18 31.30 -0.76
CA LEU A 33 4.03 30.11 -0.64
C LEU A 33 3.61 29.25 0.56
N ASN A 34 3.34 29.86 1.71
CA ASN A 34 2.86 29.14 2.89
C ASN A 34 1.50 28.48 2.62
N ASP A 35 0.57 29.17 1.96
CA ASP A 35 -0.73 28.60 1.59
C ASP A 35 -0.58 27.41 0.63
N LEU A 36 0.33 27.49 -0.33
CA LEU A 36 0.62 26.36 -1.23
C LEU A 36 1.25 25.18 -0.49
N GLN A 37 2.15 25.44 0.45
CA GLN A 37 2.77 24.41 1.27
C GLN A 37 1.75 23.71 2.15
N ASN A 38 0.88 24.46 2.81
CA ASN A 38 -0.20 23.89 3.64
C ASN A 38 -1.14 23.04 2.80
N ARG A 39 -1.58 23.52 1.65
CA ARG A 39 -2.41 22.76 0.72
C ARG A 39 -1.74 21.48 0.22
N TYR A 40 -0.43 21.53 0.00
CA TYR A 40 0.33 20.33 -0.39
C TYR A 40 0.32 19.29 0.73
N GLN A 41 0.55 19.70 1.98
CA GLN A 41 0.52 18.81 3.13
C GLN A 41 -0.87 18.21 3.37
N GLU A 42 -1.91 19.03 3.30
CA GLU A 42 -3.31 18.58 3.41
C GLU A 42 -3.65 17.55 2.32
N LEU A 43 -3.27 17.84 1.06
CA LEU A 43 -3.51 16.93 -0.05
C LEU A 43 -2.77 15.60 0.14
N GLN A 44 -1.54 15.63 0.64
CA GLN A 44 -0.75 14.43 0.92
C GLN A 44 -1.41 13.57 2.00
N GLN A 45 -1.91 14.21 3.06
CA GLN A 45 -2.62 13.53 4.14
C GLN A 45 -3.93 12.89 3.64
N VAL A 46 -4.75 13.65 2.92
CA VAL A 46 -6.01 13.17 2.36
C VAL A 46 -5.76 12.02 1.37
N ALA A 47 -4.75 12.16 0.48
CA ALA A 47 -4.39 11.12 -0.47
C ALA A 47 -3.92 9.83 0.23
N SER A 48 -3.14 9.95 1.30
CA SER A 48 -2.70 8.79 2.11
C SER A 48 -3.88 8.08 2.76
N GLN A 49 -4.79 8.82 3.39
CA GLN A 49 -6.00 8.26 4.00
C GLN A 49 -6.89 7.59 2.94
N GLN A 50 -7.09 8.24 1.81
CA GLN A 50 -7.89 7.67 0.71
C GLN A 50 -7.26 6.41 0.14
N PHE A 51 -5.94 6.38 0.02
CA PHE A 51 -5.20 5.19 -0.43
C PHE A 51 -5.40 4.03 0.54
N GLN A 52 -5.21 4.26 1.85
CA GLN A 52 -5.40 3.22 2.88
C GLN A 52 -6.84 2.71 2.89
N LYS A 53 -7.81 3.61 2.80
CA LYS A 53 -9.23 3.23 2.73
C LYS A 53 -9.52 2.39 1.49
N THR A 54 -9.10 2.85 0.32
CA THR A 54 -9.33 2.12 -0.94
C THR A 54 -8.63 0.76 -0.92
N GLN A 55 -7.43 0.67 -0.37
CA GLN A 55 -6.73 -0.60 -0.20
C GLN A 55 -7.51 -1.55 0.71
N GLY A 56 -8.01 -1.06 1.84
CA GLY A 56 -8.87 -1.84 2.74
C GLY A 56 -10.14 -2.33 2.05
N ASP A 57 -10.85 -1.42 1.37
CA ASP A 57 -12.10 -1.72 0.67
C ASP A 57 -11.91 -2.78 -0.45
N LEU A 58 -10.74 -2.78 -1.12
CA LEU A 58 -10.41 -3.75 -2.16
C LEU A 58 -9.92 -5.09 -1.60
N LEU A 59 -9.15 -5.07 -0.52
CA LEU A 59 -8.56 -6.28 0.06
C LEU A 59 -9.54 -7.07 0.91
N THR A 60 -10.44 -6.40 1.66
CA THR A 60 -11.41 -7.07 2.53
C THR A 60 -12.21 -8.16 1.82
N PRO A 61 -12.86 -7.90 0.66
CA PRO A 61 -13.62 -8.94 -0.03
C PRO A 61 -12.75 -10.07 -0.58
N ILE A 62 -11.45 -9.81 -0.82
CA ILE A 62 -10.51 -10.84 -1.26
C ILE A 62 -10.16 -11.76 -0.09
N TYR A 63 -9.88 -11.19 1.09
CA TYR A 63 -9.65 -11.98 2.30
C TYR A 63 -10.86 -12.81 2.70
N ASP A 64 -12.06 -12.24 2.63
CA ASP A 64 -13.31 -12.96 2.93
C ASP A 64 -13.51 -14.16 1.99
N LYS A 65 -13.24 -13.98 0.70
CA LYS A 65 -13.32 -15.08 -0.27
C LYS A 65 -12.28 -16.16 0.02
N ALA A 66 -11.04 -15.77 0.31
CA ALA A 66 -9.96 -16.69 0.64
C ALA A 66 -10.29 -17.49 1.92
N GLN A 67 -10.77 -16.82 2.97
CA GLN A 67 -11.15 -17.46 4.22
C GLN A 67 -12.29 -18.47 4.02
N LYS A 68 -13.34 -18.09 3.29
CA LYS A 68 -14.45 -19.00 2.98
C LYS A 68 -14.01 -20.23 2.18
N ALA A 69 -13.07 -20.04 1.25
CA ALA A 69 -12.50 -21.15 0.50
C ALA A 69 -11.68 -22.09 1.40
N VAL A 70 -10.87 -21.54 2.32
CA VAL A 70 -10.16 -22.36 3.32
C VAL A 70 -11.13 -23.12 4.21
N GLU A 71 -12.17 -22.47 4.71
CA GLU A 71 -13.20 -23.12 5.54
C GLU A 71 -13.90 -24.27 4.80
N LYS A 72 -14.29 -24.03 3.55
CA LYS A 72 -14.96 -25.03 2.72
C LYS A 72 -14.03 -26.22 2.47
N VAL A 73 -12.81 -25.99 2.02
CA VAL A 73 -11.81 -27.05 1.78
C VAL A 73 -11.53 -27.83 3.06
N SER A 74 -11.46 -27.14 4.21
CA SER A 74 -11.21 -27.79 5.49
C SER A 74 -12.37 -28.73 5.88
N LYS A 75 -13.61 -28.30 5.72
CA LYS A 75 -14.81 -29.10 5.99
C LYS A 75 -14.89 -30.29 5.05
N ASP A 76 -14.69 -30.08 3.76
CA ASP A 76 -14.81 -31.14 2.73
C ASP A 76 -13.74 -32.24 2.89
N ASN A 77 -12.58 -31.92 3.45
CA ASN A 77 -11.48 -32.86 3.68
C ASN A 77 -11.36 -33.32 5.16
N GLY A 78 -12.24 -32.85 6.03
CA GLY A 78 -12.24 -33.25 7.44
C GLY A 78 -11.06 -32.72 8.26
N PHE A 79 -10.46 -31.61 7.87
CA PHE A 79 -9.38 -30.99 8.64
C PHE A 79 -9.93 -30.34 9.90
N THR A 80 -9.33 -30.61 11.05
CA THR A 80 -9.72 -30.04 12.33
C THR A 80 -9.10 -28.63 12.50
N LEU A 81 -7.88 -28.42 12.01
CA LEU A 81 -7.13 -27.18 12.14
C LEU A 81 -6.34 -26.91 10.86
N VAL A 82 -6.29 -25.65 10.46
CA VAL A 82 -5.45 -25.16 9.37
C VAL A 82 -4.66 -23.96 9.87
N PHE A 83 -3.35 -23.98 9.69
CA PHE A 83 -2.43 -22.93 10.11
C PHE A 83 -1.84 -22.20 8.91
N ASN A 84 -1.65 -20.91 9.05
CA ASN A 84 -0.87 -20.14 8.10
C ASN A 84 0.61 -20.11 8.53
N VAL A 85 1.42 -20.93 7.89
CA VAL A 85 2.86 -21.06 8.20
C VAL A 85 3.68 -19.78 8.02
N THR A 86 3.14 -18.79 7.29
CA THR A 86 3.83 -17.50 7.07
C THR A 86 3.57 -16.49 8.20
N SER A 87 2.38 -16.52 8.78
CA SER A 87 1.94 -15.53 9.77
C SER A 87 1.93 -16.05 11.20
N ASP A 88 1.75 -17.36 11.38
CA ASP A 88 1.68 -17.97 12.70
C ASP A 88 3.07 -18.41 13.15
N PRO A 89 3.42 -18.14 14.42
CA PRO A 89 4.72 -18.52 14.98
C PRO A 89 4.73 -20.04 15.33
N LEU A 90 4.59 -20.90 14.34
CA LEU A 90 4.79 -22.33 14.52
C LEU A 90 6.28 -22.57 14.73
N ALA A 91 6.64 -23.02 15.95
CA ALA A 91 8.03 -23.31 16.28
C ALA A 91 8.56 -24.52 15.49
N TYR A 92 7.69 -25.47 15.16
CA TYR A 92 8.05 -26.65 14.38
C TYR A 92 6.78 -27.32 13.81
N TYR A 93 6.90 -27.87 12.60
CA TYR A 93 5.94 -28.81 12.04
C TYR A 93 6.66 -29.86 11.18
N ASN A 94 6.13 -31.08 11.16
CA ASN A 94 6.66 -32.14 10.32
C ASN A 94 5.96 -32.14 8.97
N SER A 95 6.66 -31.71 7.94
CA SER A 95 6.12 -31.61 6.57
C SER A 95 5.65 -32.93 5.97
N ALA A 96 6.15 -34.07 6.48
CA ALA A 96 5.71 -35.38 6.01
C ALA A 96 4.32 -35.80 6.54
N THR A 97 3.87 -35.19 7.64
CA THR A 97 2.57 -35.54 8.28
C THR A 97 1.53 -34.45 8.15
N VAL A 98 1.93 -33.25 7.68
CA VAL A 98 1.06 -32.10 7.46
C VAL A 98 0.66 -32.02 6.00
N THR A 99 -0.62 -31.81 5.75
CA THR A 99 -1.15 -31.64 4.37
C THR A 99 -1.09 -30.19 3.97
N ASP A 100 -0.45 -29.91 2.83
CA ASP A 100 -0.52 -28.58 2.21
C ASP A 100 -1.91 -28.37 1.59
N VAL A 101 -2.68 -27.45 2.15
CA VAL A 101 -4.03 -27.13 1.67
C VAL A 101 -4.06 -26.07 0.57
N LEU A 102 -2.93 -25.40 0.29
CA LEU A 102 -2.84 -24.32 -0.70
C LEU A 102 -3.30 -24.75 -2.11
N PRO A 103 -2.89 -25.91 -2.65
CA PRO A 103 -3.36 -26.37 -3.96
C PRO A 103 -4.87 -26.58 -4.01
N LEU A 104 -5.46 -27.08 -2.92
CA LEU A 104 -6.90 -27.30 -2.83
C LEU A 104 -7.68 -26.00 -2.81
N VAL A 105 -7.21 -25.02 -2.05
CA VAL A 105 -7.81 -23.68 -1.98
C VAL A 105 -7.68 -22.94 -3.32
N LYS A 106 -6.53 -23.05 -3.99
CA LYS A 106 -6.35 -22.48 -5.34
C LYS A 106 -7.35 -23.06 -6.33
N LYS A 107 -7.57 -24.38 -6.28
CA LYS A 107 -8.54 -25.05 -7.13
C LYS A 107 -9.98 -24.60 -6.84
N GLU A 108 -10.35 -24.47 -5.57
CA GLU A 108 -11.68 -23.97 -5.16
C GLU A 108 -11.92 -22.53 -5.66
N LEU A 109 -10.90 -21.67 -5.62
CA LEU A 109 -10.96 -20.29 -6.11
C LEU A 109 -10.78 -20.17 -7.62
N ASN A 110 -10.58 -21.26 -8.36
CA ASN A 110 -10.25 -21.28 -9.80
C ASN A 110 -9.04 -20.39 -10.15
N LEU A 111 -8.05 -20.32 -9.27
CA LEU A 111 -6.84 -19.55 -9.51
C LEU A 111 -5.90 -20.33 -10.42
N LYS A 112 -5.45 -19.67 -11.48
CA LYS A 112 -4.36 -20.20 -12.32
C LYS A 112 -3.02 -19.84 -11.67
N ASP A 113 -2.10 -20.81 -11.63
CA ASP A 113 -0.74 -20.54 -11.18
C ASP A 113 -0.11 -19.50 -12.12
N LYS A 114 0.26 -18.36 -11.55
CA LYS A 114 1.06 -17.37 -12.26
C LYS A 114 2.46 -17.97 -12.43
N PRO A 115 3.05 -18.01 -13.66
CA PRO A 115 4.42 -18.45 -13.80
C PRO A 115 5.29 -17.64 -12.83
N ALA A 116 6.17 -18.32 -12.08
CA ALA A 116 7.06 -17.72 -11.12
C ALA A 116 7.89 -16.63 -11.84
N THR A 117 7.47 -15.38 -11.66
CA THR A 117 8.30 -14.23 -12.04
C THR A 117 9.37 -14.18 -10.97
N GLU A 118 10.61 -14.34 -11.39
CA GLU A 118 11.83 -14.27 -10.56
C GLU A 118 11.67 -13.17 -9.50
N GLN A 119 11.73 -13.59 -8.25
CA GLN A 119 11.99 -12.67 -7.15
C GLN A 119 13.36 -12.07 -7.38
N THR A 120 13.39 -10.87 -7.91
CA THR A 120 14.61 -10.06 -7.92
C THR A 120 14.98 -9.83 -6.47
N THR A 121 15.91 -10.62 -5.98
CA THR A 121 16.63 -10.38 -4.74
C THR A 121 17.32 -9.02 -4.89
N ALA A 122 16.80 -8.01 -4.20
CA ALA A 122 17.52 -6.75 -4.05
C ALA A 122 18.82 -7.03 -3.32
N PRO A 123 19.97 -6.58 -3.82
CA PRO A 123 21.23 -6.75 -3.11
C PRO A 123 21.22 -5.88 -1.86
N ALA A 124 21.52 -6.50 -0.72
CA ALA A 124 21.85 -5.81 0.52
C ALA A 124 23.11 -4.95 0.30
N GLN A 125 23.00 -3.64 0.55
CA GLN A 125 24.13 -2.77 0.92
C GLN A 125 23.71 -1.97 2.15
#